data_f3eef2b789cdef97f9a239ddc63df2cf
#
_entry.id   f3eef2b789cdef97f9a239ddc63df2cf
#
_cell.length_a   1.000
_cell.length_b   1.000
_cell.length_c   1.000
_cell.angle_alpha   90.00
_cell.angle_beta   90.00
_cell.angle_gamma   90.00
#
_symmetry.space_group_name_H-M   'P 1'
#
loop_
_entity.id
_entity.type
_entity.pdbx_description
1 polymer ?
#
loop_
_entity_poly.entity_id
_entity_poly.type
_entity_poly.pdbx_seq_one_letter_code
_entity_poly.pdbx_strand_id
1 'polypeptide(L)'
;YPGIVYFVHGTLFGKLGKKLLLEIVVLVFLTVLYLMDYERVQKTADQVFVTRCGKSTLHLKMIGGILGGLIYSALLLLASYGWFLAKLPLKGLWKVPVSASMMAEPRFGMLNPFVTFWNVNLRSYLLLTLVMFLAIALLAGILAGAGWYCLKNSYLVFLVLSVLLMGLVQAALVHTTTFLDIVLSICNPGVLWITCGAWFMENDLTLSFAGSEFCSLFGCGILILLPYFIGKKRFRKWELM
;
A
#
# COMPACT_ATOMS: atom_id res chain seq x y z
N TYR A 1 27.81 -16.35 -4.21
CA TYR A 1 26.54 -16.32 -4.96
C TYR A 1 25.85 -14.93 -5.00
N PRO A 2 26.56 -13.79 -5.06
CA PRO A 2 25.93 -12.46 -5.02
C PRO A 2 25.04 -12.20 -6.25
N GLY A 3 25.34 -12.74 -7.40
CA GLY A 3 24.55 -12.55 -8.63
C GLY A 3 23.16 -13.17 -8.59
N ILE A 4 23.00 -14.30 -7.91
CA ILE A 4 21.69 -14.98 -7.76
C ILE A 4 20.80 -14.19 -6.78
N VAL A 5 21.36 -13.72 -5.68
CA VAL A 5 20.63 -12.90 -4.69
C VAL A 5 20.20 -11.58 -5.33
N TYR A 6 21.04 -10.96 -6.14
CA TYR A 6 20.72 -9.75 -6.90
C TYR A 6 19.54 -9.97 -7.85
N PHE A 7 19.58 -11.04 -8.66
CA PHE A 7 18.49 -11.36 -9.59
C PHE A 7 17.18 -11.61 -8.84
N VAL A 8 17.21 -12.40 -7.79
CA VAL A 8 16.05 -12.69 -6.94
C VAL A 8 15.52 -11.40 -6.33
N HIS A 9 16.38 -10.58 -5.75
CA HIS A 9 15.99 -9.32 -5.11
C HIS A 9 15.36 -8.34 -6.11
N GLY A 10 16.04 -8.04 -7.21
CA GLY A 10 15.57 -7.09 -8.22
C GLY A 10 14.28 -7.55 -8.92
N THR A 11 14.11 -8.85 -9.12
CA THR A 11 12.90 -9.38 -9.76
C THR A 11 11.74 -9.48 -8.76
N LEU A 12 11.98 -10.07 -7.59
CA LEU A 12 10.95 -10.38 -6.61
C LEU A 12 10.43 -9.12 -5.92
N PHE A 13 11.33 -8.31 -5.36
CA PHE A 13 10.96 -7.13 -4.59
C PHE A 13 10.82 -5.87 -5.46
N GLY A 14 11.68 -5.72 -6.47
CA GLY A 14 11.62 -4.58 -7.37
C GLY A 14 10.48 -4.67 -8.39
N LYS A 15 10.64 -5.50 -9.41
CA LYS A 15 9.70 -5.54 -10.56
C LYS A 15 8.36 -6.16 -10.20
N LEU A 16 8.36 -7.35 -9.58
CA LEU A 16 7.13 -8.05 -9.20
C LEU A 16 6.44 -7.31 -8.05
N GLY A 17 7.20 -6.88 -7.03
CA GLY A 17 6.67 -6.17 -5.88
C GLY A 17 5.90 -4.91 -6.26
N LYS A 18 6.44 -4.05 -7.14
CA LYS A 18 5.76 -2.84 -7.61
C LYS A 18 4.43 -3.12 -8.32
N LYS A 19 4.40 -4.16 -9.14
CA LYS A 19 3.17 -4.58 -9.84
C LYS A 19 2.13 -5.10 -8.85
N LEU A 20 2.53 -6.00 -7.96
CA LEU A 20 1.64 -6.55 -6.94
C LEU A 20 1.09 -5.49 -6.01
N LEU A 21 1.90 -4.50 -5.61
CA LEU A 21 1.44 -3.42 -4.76
C LEU A 21 0.33 -2.60 -5.43
N LEU A 22 0.48 -2.30 -6.72
CA LEU A 22 -0.54 -1.59 -7.49
C LEU A 22 -1.82 -2.43 -7.61
N GLU A 23 -1.68 -3.71 -7.94
CA GLU A 23 -2.81 -4.65 -8.03
C GLU A 23 -3.56 -4.77 -6.70
N ILE A 24 -2.83 -4.86 -5.58
CA ILE A 24 -3.40 -4.91 -4.23
C ILE A 24 -4.21 -3.65 -3.93
N VAL A 25 -3.66 -2.46 -4.19
CA VAL A 25 -4.35 -1.20 -3.92
C VAL A 25 -5.63 -1.09 -4.74
N VAL A 26 -5.58 -1.42 -6.03
CA VAL A 26 -6.76 -1.42 -6.91
C VAL A 26 -7.80 -2.44 -6.44
N LEU A 27 -7.38 -3.65 -6.11
CA LEU A 27 -8.26 -4.72 -5.65
C LEU A 27 -8.97 -4.34 -4.34
N VAL A 28 -8.25 -3.75 -3.39
CA VAL A 28 -8.83 -3.29 -2.12
C VAL A 28 -9.80 -2.14 -2.35
N PHE A 29 -9.47 -1.17 -3.23
CA PHE A 29 -10.39 -0.09 -3.58
C PHE A 29 -11.69 -0.65 -4.15
N LEU A 30 -11.60 -1.54 -5.13
CA LEU A 30 -12.78 -2.16 -5.76
C LEU A 30 -13.62 -2.92 -4.74
N THR A 31 -12.99 -3.72 -3.87
CA THR A 31 -13.70 -4.52 -2.87
C THR A 31 -14.46 -3.65 -1.87
N VAL A 32 -13.78 -2.63 -1.31
CA VAL A 32 -14.41 -1.72 -0.34
C VAL A 32 -15.52 -0.91 -0.98
N LEU A 33 -15.25 -0.29 -2.14
CA LEU A 33 -16.21 0.56 -2.81
C LEU A 33 -17.43 -0.23 -3.32
N TYR A 34 -17.24 -1.46 -3.81
CA TYR A 34 -18.33 -2.34 -4.20
C TYR A 34 -19.26 -2.66 -3.04
N LEU A 35 -18.71 -3.03 -1.86
CA LEU A 35 -19.52 -3.32 -0.69
C LEU A 35 -20.22 -2.09 -0.13
N MET A 36 -19.58 -0.92 -0.17
CA MET A 36 -20.19 0.33 0.29
C MET A 36 -21.36 0.79 -0.57
N ASP A 37 -21.34 0.51 -1.89
CA ASP A 37 -22.35 0.94 -2.84
C ASP A 37 -23.33 -0.19 -3.22
N TYR A 38 -23.20 -1.37 -2.63
CA TYR A 38 -23.94 -2.57 -2.98
C TYR A 38 -25.46 -2.35 -2.98
N GLU A 39 -26.00 -1.73 -1.96
CA GLU A 39 -27.45 -1.49 -1.85
C GLU A 39 -27.95 -0.48 -2.86
N ARG A 40 -27.12 0.50 -3.21
CA ARG A 40 -27.48 1.46 -4.26
C ARG A 40 -27.56 0.77 -5.62
N VAL A 41 -26.60 -0.11 -5.92
CA VAL A 41 -26.58 -0.89 -7.16
C VAL A 41 -27.81 -1.82 -7.23
N GLN A 42 -28.17 -2.43 -6.09
CA GLN A 42 -29.34 -3.30 -5.98
C GLN A 42 -30.69 -2.55 -5.84
N LYS A 43 -30.67 -1.20 -5.80
CA LYS A 43 -31.86 -0.34 -5.60
C LYS A 43 -32.61 -0.63 -4.29
N THR A 44 -31.93 -1.15 -3.28
CA THR A 44 -32.48 -1.47 -1.95
C THR A 44 -32.08 -0.45 -0.88
N ALA A 45 -31.35 0.61 -1.26
CA ALA A 45 -30.79 1.60 -0.34
C ALA A 45 -31.88 2.25 0.53
N ASP A 46 -33.00 2.66 -0.05
CA ASP A 46 -34.08 3.33 0.67
C ASP A 46 -34.71 2.42 1.73
N GLN A 47 -34.86 1.13 1.44
CA GLN A 47 -35.41 0.15 2.37
C GLN A 47 -34.47 -0.08 3.56
N VAL A 48 -33.16 -0.16 3.31
CA VAL A 48 -32.15 -0.42 4.35
C VAL A 48 -31.95 0.82 5.24
N PHE A 49 -31.92 2.02 4.67
CA PHE A 49 -31.71 3.25 5.43
C PHE A 49 -32.89 3.65 6.34
N VAL A 50 -34.10 3.21 6.03
CA VAL A 50 -35.28 3.41 6.90
C VAL A 50 -35.22 2.51 8.13
N THR A 51 -34.48 1.41 8.11
CA THR A 51 -34.39 0.52 9.27
C THR A 51 -33.50 1.13 10.36
N ARG A 52 -33.85 0.85 11.64
CA ARG A 52 -33.11 1.32 12.81
C ARG A 52 -31.63 0.93 12.79
N CYS A 53 -31.29 -0.17 12.15
CA CYS A 53 -29.91 -0.69 12.02
C CYS A 53 -29.21 -0.26 10.74
N GLY A 54 -29.89 0.36 9.78
CA GLY A 54 -29.36 0.64 8.43
C GLY A 54 -28.08 1.50 8.44
N LYS A 55 -27.95 2.38 9.45
CA LYS A 55 -26.80 3.25 9.61
C LYS A 55 -25.55 2.52 10.14
N SER A 56 -25.75 1.54 11.02
CA SER A 56 -24.63 0.73 11.54
C SER A 56 -24.11 -0.27 10.52
N THR A 57 -24.94 -0.68 9.57
CA THR A 57 -24.56 -1.62 8.49
C THR A 57 -23.48 -1.05 7.59
N LEU A 58 -23.45 0.26 7.31
CA LEU A 58 -22.41 0.89 6.50
C LEU A 58 -21.02 0.75 7.12
N HIS A 59 -20.91 0.90 8.43
CA HIS A 59 -19.63 0.72 9.11
C HIS A 59 -19.16 -0.74 9.06
N LEU A 60 -20.09 -1.67 9.28
CA LEU A 60 -19.80 -3.11 9.13
C LEU A 60 -19.40 -3.48 7.72
N LYS A 61 -20.03 -2.87 6.69
CA LYS A 61 -19.65 -3.07 5.29
C LYS A 61 -18.26 -2.55 4.98
N MET A 62 -17.90 -1.39 5.50
CA MET A 62 -16.54 -0.87 5.36
C MET A 62 -15.53 -1.83 5.97
N ILE A 63 -15.77 -2.31 7.20
CA ILE A 63 -14.89 -3.29 7.84
C ILE A 63 -14.85 -4.59 7.03
N GLY A 64 -16.00 -5.10 6.62
CA GLY A 64 -16.10 -6.31 5.77
C GLY A 64 -15.36 -6.15 4.45
N GLY A 65 -15.45 -4.98 3.81
CA GLY A 65 -14.72 -4.65 2.59
C GLY A 65 -13.20 -4.62 2.81
N ILE A 66 -12.75 -4.01 3.89
CA ILE A 66 -11.32 -3.99 4.26
C ILE A 66 -10.82 -5.41 4.53
N LEU A 67 -11.53 -6.18 5.35
CA LEU A 67 -11.15 -7.57 5.65
C LEU A 67 -11.14 -8.45 4.39
N GLY A 68 -12.18 -8.35 3.55
CA GLY A 68 -12.24 -9.03 2.26
C GLY A 68 -11.07 -8.64 1.36
N GLY A 69 -10.78 -7.34 1.25
CA GLY A 69 -9.64 -6.82 0.48
C GLY A 69 -8.30 -7.35 1.01
N LEU A 70 -8.11 -7.43 2.33
CA LEU A 70 -6.90 -8.00 2.95
C LEU A 70 -6.77 -9.49 2.66
N ILE A 71 -7.87 -10.26 2.73
CA ILE A 71 -7.85 -11.69 2.42
C ILE A 71 -7.47 -11.91 0.95
N TYR A 72 -8.09 -11.17 0.01
CA TYR A 72 -7.74 -11.27 -1.40
C TYR A 72 -6.30 -10.83 -1.68
N SER A 73 -5.82 -9.79 -1.00
CA SER A 73 -4.44 -9.34 -1.11
C SER A 73 -3.46 -10.40 -0.60
N ALA A 74 -3.77 -11.04 0.52
CA ALA A 74 -2.96 -12.14 1.06
C ALA A 74 -2.92 -13.35 0.11
N LEU A 75 -4.06 -13.72 -0.47
CA LEU A 75 -4.13 -14.80 -1.46
C LEU A 75 -3.32 -14.47 -2.72
N LEU A 76 -3.42 -13.25 -3.22
CA LEU A 76 -2.64 -12.77 -4.37
C LEU A 76 -1.15 -12.83 -4.10
N LEU A 77 -0.72 -12.36 -2.92
CA LEU A 77 0.68 -12.43 -2.48
C LEU A 77 1.16 -13.87 -2.36
N LEU A 78 0.40 -14.73 -1.70
CA LEU A 78 0.75 -16.15 -1.54
C LEU A 78 0.86 -16.86 -2.90
N ALA A 79 -0.08 -16.62 -3.81
CA ALA A 79 -0.04 -17.20 -5.14
C ALA A 79 1.18 -16.72 -5.94
N SER A 80 1.43 -15.41 -5.97
CA SER A 80 2.49 -14.81 -6.77
C SER A 80 3.88 -15.13 -6.23
N TYR A 81 4.10 -14.90 -4.93
CA TYR A 81 5.37 -15.22 -4.28
C TYR A 81 5.60 -16.73 -4.19
N GLY A 82 4.56 -17.50 -3.86
CA GLY A 82 4.62 -18.96 -3.82
C GLY A 82 5.00 -19.56 -5.15
N TRP A 83 4.39 -19.10 -6.24
CA TRP A 83 4.76 -19.52 -7.60
C TRP A 83 6.21 -19.19 -7.95
N PHE A 84 6.65 -17.96 -7.65
CA PHE A 84 8.02 -17.53 -7.91
C PHE A 84 9.03 -18.38 -7.12
N LEU A 85 8.77 -18.58 -5.82
CA LEU A 85 9.64 -19.35 -4.93
C LEU A 85 9.67 -20.84 -5.28
N ALA A 86 8.57 -21.40 -5.78
CA ALA A 86 8.52 -22.80 -6.25
C ALA A 86 9.39 -23.05 -7.49
N LYS A 87 9.59 -22.03 -8.34
CA LYS A 87 10.41 -22.13 -9.55
C LYS A 87 11.91 -21.96 -9.30
N LEU A 88 12.30 -21.38 -8.19
CA LEU A 88 13.69 -21.09 -7.87
C LEU A 88 14.22 -22.04 -6.79
N PRO A 89 15.36 -22.71 -7.01
CA PRO A 89 15.98 -23.57 -6.02
C PRO A 89 16.69 -22.71 -4.94
N LEU A 90 15.92 -22.15 -4.03
CA LEU A 90 16.43 -21.25 -2.97
C LEU A 90 17.01 -21.99 -1.75
N LYS A 91 17.30 -23.29 -1.87
CA LYS A 91 17.90 -24.07 -0.78
C LYS A 91 19.23 -23.43 -0.36
N GLY A 92 19.31 -22.96 0.87
CA GLY A 92 20.48 -22.29 1.45
C GLY A 92 20.49 -20.76 1.38
N LEU A 93 19.72 -20.12 0.49
CA LEU A 93 19.68 -18.65 0.36
C LEU A 93 18.87 -17.98 1.47
N TRP A 94 17.99 -18.68 2.14
CA TRP A 94 17.14 -18.11 3.20
C TRP A 94 17.89 -17.53 4.40
N LYS A 95 19.08 -18.08 4.69
CA LYS A 95 19.94 -17.62 5.78
C LYS A 95 20.95 -16.56 5.37
N VAL A 96 21.04 -16.26 4.08
CA VAL A 96 21.99 -15.28 3.57
C VAL A 96 21.48 -13.87 3.92
N PRO A 97 22.34 -12.99 4.47
CA PRO A 97 21.95 -11.61 4.72
C PRO A 97 21.62 -10.89 3.40
N VAL A 98 20.60 -10.05 3.41
CA VAL A 98 20.18 -9.31 2.22
C VAL A 98 21.28 -8.37 1.73
N SER A 99 22.10 -7.87 2.63
CA SER A 99 23.29 -7.05 2.32
C SER A 99 24.35 -7.76 1.45
N ALA A 100 24.28 -9.09 1.33
CA ALA A 100 25.13 -9.82 0.38
C ALA A 100 24.70 -9.65 -1.08
N SER A 101 23.51 -9.10 -1.36
CA SER A 101 23.10 -8.75 -2.70
C SER A 101 23.72 -7.42 -3.14
N MET A 102 24.15 -7.34 -4.38
CA MET A 102 24.66 -6.09 -4.95
C MET A 102 23.62 -5.57 -5.95
N MET A 103 23.33 -4.28 -5.93
CA MET A 103 22.48 -3.61 -6.91
C MET A 103 23.37 -3.00 -7.99
N ALA A 104 22.97 -3.21 -9.25
CA ALA A 104 23.57 -2.47 -10.36
C ALA A 104 22.94 -1.08 -10.41
N GLU A 105 23.75 -0.06 -10.25
CA GLU A 105 23.30 1.32 -10.42
C GLU A 105 23.27 1.66 -11.93
N PRO A 106 22.09 1.96 -12.52
CA PRO A 106 21.98 2.14 -13.96
C PRO A 106 22.81 3.30 -14.52
N ARG A 107 23.12 4.29 -13.66
CA ARG A 107 23.84 5.52 -14.09
C ARG A 107 25.35 5.35 -14.18
N PHE A 108 25.95 4.47 -13.41
CA PHE A 108 27.42 4.38 -13.29
C PHE A 108 27.97 3.01 -13.65
N GLY A 109 27.14 2.02 -13.91
CA GLY A 109 27.60 0.63 -14.16
C GLY A 109 28.28 -0.02 -12.95
N MET A 110 28.25 0.62 -11.79
CA MET A 110 28.85 0.12 -10.56
C MET A 110 27.86 -0.79 -9.83
N LEU A 111 28.39 -1.82 -9.20
CA LEU A 111 27.63 -2.70 -8.31
C LEU A 111 27.75 -2.15 -6.87
N ASN A 112 26.67 -1.58 -6.38
CA ASN A 112 26.61 -1.13 -4.99
C ASN A 112 26.04 -2.22 -4.08
N PRO A 113 26.60 -2.44 -2.88
CA PRO A 113 26.07 -3.39 -1.94
C PRO A 113 24.67 -2.94 -1.45
N PHE A 114 23.76 -3.89 -1.30
CA PHE A 114 22.41 -3.64 -0.76
C PHE A 114 22.51 -3.56 0.77
N VAL A 115 22.86 -2.39 1.29
CA VAL A 115 23.05 -2.17 2.72
C VAL A 115 21.71 -1.85 3.37
N THR A 116 21.22 -2.78 4.19
CA THR A 116 20.04 -2.57 5.02
C THR A 116 20.44 -1.97 6.38
N PHE A 117 19.58 -1.10 6.93
CA PHE A 117 19.79 -0.54 8.27
C PHE A 117 19.80 -1.60 9.37
N TRP A 118 19.16 -2.74 9.14
CA TRP A 118 19.12 -3.86 10.06
C TRP A 118 19.79 -5.08 9.44
N ASN A 119 20.44 -5.88 10.27
CA ASN A 119 21.00 -7.15 9.81
C ASN A 119 19.88 -8.17 9.59
N VAL A 120 19.30 -8.16 8.40
CA VAL A 120 18.16 -9.01 8.02
C VAL A 120 18.57 -10.06 7.01
N ASN A 121 18.14 -11.30 7.26
CA ASN A 121 18.26 -12.39 6.30
C ASN A 121 17.16 -12.29 5.23
N LEU A 122 17.34 -12.93 4.09
CA LEU A 122 16.37 -12.94 2.99
C LEU A 122 14.97 -13.37 3.44
N ARG A 123 14.85 -14.35 4.36
CA ARG A 123 13.59 -14.78 4.95
C ARG A 123 12.90 -13.67 5.74
N SER A 124 13.63 -13.02 6.61
CA SER A 124 13.08 -11.92 7.44
C SER A 124 12.70 -10.72 6.59
N TYR A 125 13.48 -10.42 5.57
CA TYR A 125 13.18 -9.35 4.61
C TYR A 125 11.88 -9.65 3.83
N LEU A 126 11.68 -10.89 3.37
CA LEU A 126 10.44 -11.30 2.72
C LEU A 126 9.23 -11.10 3.64
N LEU A 127 9.33 -11.56 4.90
CA LEU A 127 8.24 -11.40 5.86
C LEU A 127 7.92 -9.93 6.14
N LEU A 128 8.95 -9.09 6.34
CA LEU A 128 8.77 -7.64 6.51
C LEU A 128 8.09 -7.01 5.31
N THR A 129 8.51 -7.37 4.10
CA THR A 129 7.90 -6.88 2.86
C THR A 129 6.42 -7.29 2.76
N LEU A 130 6.07 -8.54 3.09
CA LEU A 130 4.68 -8.99 3.11
C LEU A 130 3.83 -8.21 4.13
N VAL A 131 4.37 -7.95 5.31
CA VAL A 131 3.70 -7.12 6.33
C VAL A 131 3.48 -5.70 5.82
N MET A 132 4.46 -5.11 5.13
CA MET A 132 4.32 -3.79 4.52
C MET A 132 3.23 -3.76 3.45
N PHE A 133 3.14 -4.77 2.58
CA PHE A 133 2.06 -4.87 1.60
C PHE A 133 0.68 -4.90 2.25
N LEU A 134 0.51 -5.69 3.31
CA LEU A 134 -0.77 -5.76 4.03
C LEU A 134 -1.09 -4.47 4.79
N ALA A 135 -0.09 -3.79 5.33
CA ALA A 135 -0.27 -2.49 5.97
C ALA A 135 -0.72 -1.41 4.96
N ILE A 136 -0.11 -1.38 3.77
CA ILE A 136 -0.53 -0.47 2.69
C ILE A 136 -1.94 -0.84 2.20
N ALA A 137 -2.27 -2.11 2.08
CA ALA A 137 -3.61 -2.59 1.74
C ALA A 137 -4.66 -2.11 2.76
N LEU A 138 -4.34 -2.20 4.05
CA LEU A 138 -5.20 -1.69 5.13
C LEU A 138 -5.45 -0.19 4.99
N LEU A 139 -4.39 0.61 4.80
CA LEU A 139 -4.49 2.06 4.61
C LEU A 139 -5.30 2.41 3.36
N ALA A 140 -5.09 1.70 2.26
CA ALA A 140 -5.87 1.85 1.04
C ALA A 140 -7.37 1.59 1.28
N GLY A 141 -7.71 0.55 2.04
CA GLY A 141 -9.09 0.25 2.40
C GLY A 141 -9.75 1.34 3.24
N ILE A 142 -9.03 1.87 4.23
CA ILE A 142 -9.52 3.00 5.05
C ILE A 142 -9.70 4.25 4.18
N LEU A 143 -8.78 4.53 3.27
CA LEU A 143 -8.85 5.66 2.35
C LEU A 143 -10.06 5.55 1.41
N ALA A 144 -10.31 4.37 0.85
CA ALA A 144 -11.48 4.11 0.00
C ALA A 144 -12.79 4.34 0.77
N GLY A 145 -12.89 3.82 2.00
CA GLY A 145 -14.04 4.05 2.86
C GLY A 145 -14.23 5.52 3.23
N ALA A 146 -13.15 6.22 3.58
CA ALA A 146 -13.17 7.66 3.85
C ALA A 146 -13.66 8.48 2.64
N GLY A 147 -13.15 8.15 1.45
CA GLY A 147 -13.58 8.76 0.19
C GLY A 147 -15.07 8.56 -0.07
N TRP A 148 -15.57 7.35 0.19
CA TRP A 148 -16.99 7.07 0.02
C TRP A 148 -17.88 7.89 0.98
N TYR A 149 -17.49 8.03 2.23
CA TYR A 149 -18.23 8.91 3.18
C TYR A 149 -18.27 10.38 2.72
N CYS A 150 -17.26 10.85 1.99
CA CYS A 150 -17.22 12.20 1.47
C CYS A 150 -18.07 12.39 0.20
N LEU A 151 -17.96 11.48 -0.77
CA LEU A 151 -18.49 11.63 -2.13
C LEU A 151 -19.75 10.81 -2.40
N LYS A 152 -20.02 9.78 -1.61
CA LYS A 152 -21.21 8.89 -1.72
C LYS A 152 -21.42 8.25 -3.10
N ASN A 153 -20.40 8.15 -3.91
CA ASN A 153 -20.44 7.54 -5.24
C ASN A 153 -19.11 6.80 -5.48
N SER A 154 -19.19 5.49 -5.58
CA SER A 154 -18.02 4.61 -5.70
C SER A 154 -17.19 4.88 -6.96
N TYR A 155 -17.84 5.17 -8.10
CA TYR A 155 -17.12 5.46 -9.34
C TYR A 155 -16.31 6.75 -9.23
N LEU A 156 -16.93 7.80 -8.66
CA LEU A 156 -16.28 9.09 -8.47
C LEU A 156 -15.14 8.99 -7.45
N VAL A 157 -15.35 8.23 -6.37
CA VAL A 157 -14.28 7.96 -5.39
C VAL A 157 -13.10 7.25 -6.05
N PHE A 158 -13.37 6.18 -6.80
CA PHE A 158 -12.32 5.43 -7.49
C PHE A 158 -11.51 6.32 -8.44
N LEU A 159 -12.20 7.14 -9.23
CA LEU A 159 -11.55 8.08 -10.16
C LEU A 159 -10.69 9.11 -9.41
N VAL A 160 -11.25 9.76 -8.38
CA VAL A 160 -10.53 10.76 -7.58
C VAL A 160 -9.29 10.14 -6.91
N LEU A 161 -9.43 8.97 -6.30
CA LEU A 161 -8.31 8.28 -5.64
C LEU A 161 -7.25 7.86 -6.65
N SER A 162 -7.63 7.39 -7.83
CA SER A 162 -6.69 7.01 -8.88
C SER A 162 -5.88 8.22 -9.38
N VAL A 163 -6.54 9.35 -9.63
CA VAL A 163 -5.87 10.61 -10.03
C VAL A 163 -4.97 11.12 -8.91
N LEU A 164 -5.43 11.07 -7.67
CA LEU A 164 -4.65 11.50 -6.51
C LEU A 164 -3.40 10.64 -6.34
N LEU A 165 -3.50 9.31 -6.43
CA LEU A 165 -2.34 8.42 -6.33
C LEU A 165 -1.34 8.66 -7.47
N MET A 166 -1.82 8.85 -8.71
CA MET A 166 -0.95 9.22 -9.83
C MET A 166 -0.22 10.53 -9.57
N GLY A 167 -0.92 11.56 -9.07
CA GLY A 167 -0.33 12.85 -8.70
C GLY A 167 0.73 12.71 -7.60
N LEU A 168 0.47 11.88 -6.57
CA LEU A 168 1.41 11.62 -5.49
C LEU A 168 2.66 10.87 -5.97
N VAL A 169 2.51 9.94 -6.92
CA VAL A 169 3.66 9.27 -7.55
C VAL A 169 4.49 10.26 -8.36
N GLN A 170 3.85 11.15 -9.13
CA GLN A 170 4.58 12.19 -9.87
C GLN A 170 5.27 13.17 -8.91
N ALA A 171 4.61 13.60 -7.84
CA ALA A 171 5.20 14.46 -6.83
C ALA A 171 6.42 13.83 -6.14
N ALA A 172 6.42 12.50 -5.97
CA ALA A 172 7.57 11.77 -5.41
C ALA A 172 8.81 11.76 -6.32
N LEU A 173 8.65 12.03 -7.60
CA LEU A 173 9.76 12.11 -8.57
C LEU A 173 10.36 13.50 -8.69
N VAL A 174 9.68 14.51 -8.13
CA VAL A 174 10.15 15.90 -8.14
C VAL A 174 10.92 16.17 -6.86
N HIS A 175 12.23 16.31 -6.96
CA HIS A 175 13.08 16.66 -5.83
C HIS A 175 13.21 18.17 -5.72
N THR A 176 12.80 18.74 -4.59
CA THR A 176 13.08 20.09 -4.18
C THR A 176 13.85 20.05 -2.86
N THR A 177 14.79 20.94 -2.65
CA THR A 177 15.65 20.96 -1.44
C THR A 177 14.99 21.71 -0.27
N THR A 178 13.66 21.62 -0.16
CA THR A 178 12.89 22.36 0.84
C THR A 178 12.38 21.49 1.97
N PHE A 179 12.02 22.09 3.11
CA PHE A 179 11.36 21.38 4.22
C PHE A 179 10.10 20.62 3.77
N LEU A 180 9.41 21.13 2.73
CA LEU A 180 8.26 20.44 2.15
C LEU A 180 8.61 19.07 1.57
N ASP A 181 9.82 18.88 1.02
CA ASP A 181 10.24 17.57 0.52
C ASP A 181 10.37 16.54 1.65
N ILE A 182 10.85 16.96 2.81
CA ILE A 182 10.95 16.08 3.97
C ILE A 182 9.56 15.61 4.37
N VAL A 183 8.60 16.52 4.48
CA VAL A 183 7.22 16.19 4.83
C VAL A 183 6.56 15.33 3.75
N LEU A 184 6.74 15.69 2.47
CA LEU A 184 6.19 14.93 1.35
C LEU A 184 6.81 13.53 1.24
N SER A 185 8.10 13.37 1.48
CA SER A 185 8.75 12.06 1.46
C SER A 185 8.24 11.12 2.57
N ILE A 186 7.94 11.68 3.75
CA ILE A 186 7.39 10.91 4.88
C ILE A 186 5.91 10.59 4.69
N CYS A 187 5.11 11.51 4.14
CA CYS A 187 3.66 11.38 4.07
C CYS A 187 3.13 10.95 2.70
N ASN A 188 4.00 10.68 1.73
CA ASN A 188 3.62 10.36 0.37
C ASN A 188 3.63 8.85 0.10
N PRO A 189 2.45 8.19 -0.09
CA PRO A 189 2.39 6.78 -0.43
C PRO A 189 3.02 6.44 -1.80
N GLY A 190 3.18 7.44 -2.69
CA GLY A 190 3.89 7.27 -3.96
C GLY A 190 5.37 6.95 -3.77
N VAL A 191 6.01 7.51 -2.74
CA VAL A 191 7.39 7.17 -2.37
C VAL A 191 7.50 5.70 -1.98
N LEU A 192 6.60 5.19 -1.13
CA LEU A 192 6.57 3.77 -0.74
C LEU A 192 6.42 2.85 -1.95
N TRP A 193 5.63 3.25 -2.95
CA TRP A 193 5.49 2.46 -4.17
C TRP A 193 6.76 2.47 -5.03
N ILE A 194 7.38 3.65 -5.23
CA ILE A 194 8.59 3.79 -6.04
C ILE A 194 9.75 3.00 -5.40
N THR A 195 9.89 3.10 -4.08
CA THR A 195 10.98 2.48 -3.32
C THR A 195 10.72 1.02 -2.93
N CYS A 196 9.63 0.39 -3.39
CA CYS A 196 9.22 -0.97 -3.00
C CYS A 196 10.34 -2.01 -3.06
N GLY A 197 11.27 -1.90 -4.01
CA GLY A 197 12.43 -2.81 -4.12
C GLY A 197 13.60 -2.44 -3.20
N ALA A 198 13.54 -1.32 -2.53
CA ALA A 198 14.62 -0.75 -1.72
C ALA A 198 14.15 -0.39 -0.29
N TRP A 199 13.09 -1.03 0.20
CA TRP A 199 12.65 -0.83 1.56
C TRP A 199 13.71 -1.29 2.57
N PHE A 200 13.78 -0.58 3.68
CA PHE A 200 14.71 -0.83 4.80
C PHE A 200 16.19 -0.63 4.46
N MET A 201 16.48 0.08 3.37
CA MET A 201 17.82 0.48 2.99
C MET A 201 17.93 1.98 2.75
N GLU A 202 19.13 2.48 2.73
CA GLU A 202 19.43 3.85 2.31
C GLU A 202 19.05 4.03 0.84
N ASN A 203 18.26 5.06 0.53
CA ASN A 203 17.93 5.46 -0.83
C ASN A 203 17.72 6.98 -0.91
N ASP A 204 17.93 7.52 -2.10
CA ASP A 204 17.89 8.97 -2.35
C ASP A 204 16.50 9.59 -2.25
N LEU A 205 15.43 8.76 -2.27
CA LEU A 205 14.04 9.21 -2.28
C LEU A 205 13.42 9.27 -0.89
N THR A 206 14.04 8.64 0.11
CA THR A 206 13.56 8.65 1.49
C THR A 206 14.62 9.25 2.39
N LEU A 207 14.17 9.79 3.52
CA LEU A 207 15.08 10.13 4.60
C LEU A 207 15.83 8.86 5.02
N SER A 208 17.17 8.92 4.93
CA SER A 208 18.05 7.79 5.22
C SER A 208 18.15 7.51 6.70
N PHE A 209 17.07 7.02 7.32
CA PHE A 209 17.09 6.56 8.71
C PHE A 209 16.33 5.23 8.86
N ALA A 210 16.77 4.46 9.85
CA ALA A 210 16.16 3.17 10.15
C ALA A 210 14.67 3.32 10.51
N GLY A 211 13.78 2.74 9.70
CA GLY A 211 12.35 2.77 9.95
C GLY A 211 11.58 3.91 9.26
N SER A 212 12.18 4.60 8.31
CA SER A 212 11.53 5.63 7.49
C SER A 212 10.22 5.15 6.87
N GLU A 213 10.14 3.89 6.44
CA GLU A 213 8.96 3.28 5.87
C GLU A 213 7.80 3.17 6.88
N PHE A 214 8.10 2.84 8.13
CA PHE A 214 7.08 2.82 9.19
C PHE A 214 6.59 4.22 9.52
N CYS A 215 7.49 5.21 9.54
CA CYS A 215 7.10 6.61 9.70
C CYS A 215 6.20 7.07 8.55
N SER A 216 6.50 6.65 7.31
CA SER A 216 5.68 6.95 6.13
C SER A 216 4.29 6.29 6.23
N LEU A 217 4.20 5.04 6.66
CA LEU A 217 2.91 4.38 6.90
C LEU A 217 2.10 5.11 7.97
N PHE A 218 2.74 5.49 9.07
CA PHE A 218 2.09 6.19 10.17
C PHE A 218 1.63 7.60 9.75
N GLY A 219 2.47 8.36 9.05
CA GLY A 219 2.13 9.67 8.50
C GLY A 219 0.96 9.61 7.52
N CYS A 220 0.98 8.66 6.58
CA CYS A 220 -0.15 8.40 5.69
C CYS A 220 -1.42 8.01 6.47
N GLY A 221 -1.27 7.18 7.51
CA GLY A 221 -2.39 6.79 8.38
C GLY A 221 -3.07 7.98 9.05
N ILE A 222 -2.29 8.89 9.62
CA ILE A 222 -2.83 10.12 10.24
C ILE A 222 -3.57 10.97 9.20
N LEU A 223 -2.98 11.19 8.03
CA LEU A 223 -3.60 11.96 6.95
C LEU A 223 -4.92 11.35 6.46
N ILE A 224 -5.01 10.02 6.41
CA ILE A 224 -6.23 9.31 5.99
C ILE A 224 -7.32 9.36 7.07
N LEU A 225 -6.96 9.37 8.35
CA LEU A 225 -7.94 9.44 9.44
C LEU A 225 -8.69 10.77 9.46
N LEU A 226 -8.06 11.88 9.08
CA LEU A 226 -8.71 13.20 9.01
C LEU A 226 -9.96 13.20 8.11
N PRO A 227 -9.88 12.87 6.80
CA PRO A 227 -11.05 12.80 5.94
C PRO A 227 -12.07 11.74 6.38
N TYR A 228 -11.63 10.65 7.02
CA TYR A 228 -12.53 9.64 7.57
C TYR A 228 -13.43 10.23 8.67
N PHE A 229 -12.87 10.91 9.65
CA PHE A 229 -13.65 11.51 10.73
C PHE A 229 -14.55 12.65 10.25
N ILE A 230 -14.05 13.51 9.34
CA ILE A 230 -14.82 14.59 8.73
C ILE A 230 -15.99 14.03 7.92
N GLY A 231 -15.73 13.05 7.06
CA GLY A 231 -16.74 12.40 6.22
C GLY A 231 -17.82 11.72 7.06
N LYS A 232 -17.43 10.96 8.08
CA LYS A 232 -18.35 10.29 9.01
C LYS A 232 -19.23 11.30 9.79
N LYS A 233 -18.65 12.42 10.26
CA LYS A 233 -19.40 13.49 10.96
C LYS A 233 -20.38 14.19 10.02
N ARG A 234 -19.97 14.45 8.78
CA ARG A 234 -20.82 15.06 7.74
C ARG A 234 -21.96 14.14 7.34
N PHE A 235 -21.69 12.86 7.14
CA PHE A 235 -22.68 11.85 6.83
C PHE A 235 -23.76 11.77 7.91
N ARG A 236 -23.37 11.79 9.19
CA ARG A 236 -24.28 11.74 10.34
C ARG A 236 -25.19 12.97 10.45
N LYS A 237 -24.75 14.17 10.01
CA LYS A 237 -25.55 15.39 10.00
C LYS A 237 -26.59 15.42 8.86
N TRP A 238 -26.26 14.86 7.71
CA TRP A 238 -27.14 14.83 6.55
C TRP A 238 -28.35 13.91 6.73
N GLU A 239 -28.28 12.97 7.61
CA GLU A 239 -29.35 12.02 7.92
C GLU A 239 -30.35 12.56 8.95
N LEU A 240 -30.10 13.72 9.53
CA LEU A 240 -30.98 14.39 10.49
C LEU A 240 -31.85 15.47 9.82
N MET A 241 -31.65 15.71 8.54
CA MET A 241 -32.48 16.55 7.68
C MET A 241 -33.33 15.69 6.74
#